data_4d0b93b0f994185ffeb60206f3356975
#
_entry.id   4d0b93b0f994185ffeb60206f3356975
#
_cell.length_a   1.000
_cell.length_b   1.000
_cell.length_c   1.000
_cell.angle_alpha   90.00
_cell.angle_beta   90.00
_cell.angle_gamma   90.00
#
_symmetry.space_group_name_H-M   'P 1'
#
loop_
_entity.id
_entity.type
_entity.pdbx_description
1 polymer ?
#
loop_
_entity_poly.entity_id
_entity_poly.type
_entity_poly.pdbx_seq_one_letter_code
_entity_poly.pdbx_strand_id
1 'polypeptide(L)' 'MANLIDEPYRHRPHDLIDYTEAKINMLEEEFFIELTEFDKAILRSCKNEFEVDRVARKIITEHWEAAIK' A
#
# COMPACT_ATOMS: atom_id res chain seq x y z
N MET A 1 28.87 -13.41 -1.17
CA MET A 1 27.64 -13.17 -1.23
C MET A 1 27.12 -12.40 -2.34
N ALA A 2 27.24 -12.97 -3.41
CA ALA A 2 26.71 -12.37 -4.59
C ALA A 2 25.24 -12.12 -4.47
N ASN A 3 24.62 -12.87 -3.62
CA ASN A 3 23.19 -12.72 -3.50
C ASN A 3 22.79 -11.39 -2.93
N LEU A 4 23.73 -10.65 -2.42
CA LEU A 4 23.38 -9.37 -1.88
C LEU A 4 22.74 -8.47 -2.90
N ILE A 5 23.13 -8.63 -4.12
CA ILE A 5 22.60 -7.78 -5.15
C ILE A 5 21.17 -8.12 -5.44
N ASP A 6 20.84 -9.38 -5.33
CA ASP A 6 19.48 -9.80 -5.60
C ASP A 6 18.59 -9.67 -4.40
N GLU A 7 19.19 -9.55 -3.26
CA GLU A 7 18.43 -9.56 -2.03
C GLU A 7 17.30 -8.58 -1.97
N PRO A 8 17.50 -7.32 -2.27
CA PRO A 8 16.40 -6.37 -2.15
C PRO A 8 15.19 -6.79 -2.95
N TYR A 9 15.48 -7.45 -4.03
CA TYR A 9 14.44 -7.89 -4.90
C TYR A 9 13.68 -9.05 -4.31
N ARG A 10 14.39 -9.97 -3.70
CA ARG A 10 13.77 -11.11 -3.13
C ARG A 10 13.07 -10.81 -1.86
N HIS A 11 13.63 -9.95 -1.05
CA HIS A 11 13.03 -9.65 0.22
C HIS A 11 11.73 -8.94 0.06
N ARG A 12 11.71 -8.07 -0.89
CA ARG A 12 10.55 -7.27 -1.08
C ARG A 12 9.27 -8.04 -1.21
N PRO A 13 9.24 -9.14 -1.95
CA PRO A 13 7.97 -9.80 -2.18
C PRO A 13 7.22 -10.21 -0.94
N HIS A 14 7.89 -10.77 0.03
CA HIS A 14 7.17 -11.24 1.19
C HIS A 14 6.77 -10.14 2.14
N ASP A 15 7.74 -9.39 2.62
CA ASP A 15 7.44 -8.38 3.61
C ASP A 15 6.57 -7.28 3.04
N LEU A 16 6.88 -6.86 1.84
CA LEU A 16 6.15 -5.75 1.26
C LEU A 16 4.74 -6.17 0.85
N ILE A 17 4.59 -7.37 0.34
CA ILE A 17 3.27 -7.84 -0.04
C ILE A 17 2.39 -7.94 1.19
N ASP A 18 2.91 -8.54 2.26
CA ASP A 18 2.14 -8.66 3.49
C ASP A 18 1.75 -7.30 4.03
N TYR A 19 2.70 -6.37 4.02
CA TYR A 19 2.44 -5.04 4.51
C TYR A 19 1.37 -4.34 3.68
N THR A 20 1.48 -4.49 2.36
CA THR A 20 0.55 -3.86 1.45
C THR A 20 -0.85 -4.42 1.61
N GLU A 21 -0.97 -5.73 1.69
CA GLU A 21 -2.29 -6.33 1.84
C GLU A 21 -2.91 -5.97 3.18
N ALA A 22 -2.09 -5.90 4.23
CA ALA A 22 -2.60 -5.47 5.52
C ALA A 22 -3.10 -4.02 5.45
N LYS A 23 -2.40 -3.19 4.72
CA LYS A 23 -2.79 -1.80 4.57
C LYS A 23 -4.09 -1.68 3.80
N ILE A 24 -4.24 -2.48 2.74
CA ILE A 24 -5.46 -2.49 1.96
C ILE A 24 -6.63 -2.90 2.85
N ASN A 25 -6.45 -3.97 3.64
CA ASN A 25 -7.50 -4.42 4.54
C ASN A 25 -7.86 -3.35 5.55
N MET A 26 -6.86 -2.67 6.08
CA MET A 26 -7.10 -1.62 7.04
C MET A 26 -7.95 -0.49 6.44
N LEU A 27 -7.60 -0.09 5.24
CA LEU A 27 -8.36 0.96 4.58
C LEU A 27 -9.80 0.56 4.34
N GLU A 28 -10.02 -0.68 3.97
CA GLU A 28 -11.37 -1.13 3.67
C GLU A 28 -12.17 -1.43 4.93
N GLU A 29 -11.54 -2.01 5.94
CA GLU A 29 -12.28 -2.46 7.10
C GLU A 29 -12.30 -1.47 8.25
N GLU A 30 -11.23 -0.76 8.45
CA GLU A 30 -11.19 0.19 9.56
C GLU A 30 -11.59 1.59 9.15
N PHE A 31 -11.24 1.99 7.96
CA PHE A 31 -11.60 3.31 7.47
C PHE A 31 -12.83 3.29 6.58
N PHE A 32 -13.32 2.11 6.27
CA PHE A 32 -14.50 1.93 5.42
C PHE A 32 -14.38 2.64 4.09
N ILE A 33 -13.17 2.61 3.53
CA ILE A 33 -12.92 3.20 2.22
C ILE A 33 -13.08 2.11 1.17
N GLU A 34 -13.87 2.41 0.16
CA GLU A 34 -14.05 1.45 -0.91
C GLU A 34 -12.96 1.67 -1.96
N LEU A 35 -11.96 0.81 -1.94
CA LEU A 35 -10.83 0.94 -2.84
C LEU A 35 -11.19 0.40 -4.22
N THR A 36 -10.80 1.14 -5.24
CA THR A 36 -10.99 0.68 -6.61
C THR A 36 -9.85 -0.25 -6.97
N GLU A 37 -10.00 -0.97 -8.06
CA GLU A 37 -8.92 -1.82 -8.52
C GLU A 37 -7.69 -0.99 -8.87
N PHE A 38 -7.91 0.23 -9.33
CA PHE A 38 -6.80 1.12 -9.63
C PHE A 38 -6.03 1.47 -8.36
N ASP A 39 -6.75 1.79 -7.29
CA ASP A 39 -6.11 2.11 -6.01
C ASP A 39 -5.29 0.93 -5.52
N LYS A 40 -5.86 -0.26 -5.58
CA LYS A 40 -5.16 -1.45 -5.14
C LYS A 40 -3.93 -1.72 -5.99
N ALA A 41 -4.03 -1.48 -7.28
CA ALA A 41 -2.90 -1.69 -8.17
C ALA A 41 -1.77 -0.74 -7.82
N ILE A 42 -2.09 0.51 -7.52
CA ILE A 42 -1.07 1.47 -7.15
C ILE A 42 -0.39 1.05 -5.86
N LEU A 43 -1.18 0.64 -4.87
CA LEU A 43 -0.62 0.21 -3.61
C LEU A 43 0.30 -1.00 -3.80
N ARG A 44 -0.13 -1.93 -4.63
CA ARG A 44 0.66 -3.14 -4.87
C ARG A 44 1.90 -2.90 -5.70
N SER A 45 1.96 -1.77 -6.39
CA SER A 45 3.13 -1.45 -7.20
C SER A 45 4.16 -0.62 -6.45
N CYS A 46 3.88 -0.24 -5.22
CA CYS A 46 4.83 0.51 -4.42
C CYS A 46 6.07 -0.32 -4.15
N LYS A 47 7.20 0.36 -4.06
CA LYS A 47 8.48 -0.33 -3.93
C LYS A 47 8.92 -0.56 -2.50
N ASN A 48 8.34 0.13 -1.56
CA ASN A 48 8.69 -0.05 -0.17
C ASN A 48 7.53 0.39 0.70
N GLU A 49 7.65 0.12 2.00
CA GLU A 49 6.56 0.42 2.92
C GLU A 49 6.28 1.90 3.01
N PHE A 50 7.31 2.69 2.87
CA PHE A 50 7.15 4.13 2.94
C PHE A 50 6.23 4.61 1.83
N GLU A 51 6.39 4.08 0.63
CA GLU A 51 5.54 4.46 -0.48
C GLU A 51 4.11 3.97 -0.27
N VAL A 52 3.96 2.78 0.29
CA VAL A 52 2.64 2.26 0.58
C VAL A 52 1.92 3.19 1.56
N ASP A 53 2.62 3.61 2.60
CA ASP A 53 2.04 4.51 3.57
C ASP A 53 1.66 5.86 2.94
N ARG A 54 2.51 6.35 2.06
CA ARG A 54 2.23 7.62 1.43
C ARG A 54 0.98 7.54 0.57
N VAL A 55 0.86 6.49 -0.23
CA VAL A 55 -0.31 6.32 -1.08
C VAL A 55 -1.56 6.12 -0.22
N ALA A 56 -1.45 5.31 0.82
CA ALA A 56 -2.59 5.07 1.71
C ALA A 56 -3.05 6.37 2.35
N ARG A 57 -2.11 7.18 2.80
CA ARG A 57 -2.46 8.44 3.43
C ARG A 57 -3.16 9.38 2.46
N LYS A 58 -2.70 9.38 1.22
CA LYS A 58 -3.32 10.20 0.21
C LYS A 58 -4.75 9.74 -0.04
N ILE A 59 -4.96 8.44 -0.11
CA ILE A 59 -6.29 7.89 -0.31
C ILE A 59 -7.21 8.29 0.84
N ILE A 60 -6.72 8.18 2.06
CA ILE A 60 -7.52 8.55 3.23
C ILE A 60 -7.89 10.02 3.17
N THR A 61 -6.92 10.85 2.87
CA THR A 61 -7.14 12.29 2.82
C THR A 61 -8.18 12.65 1.77
N GLU A 62 -8.06 12.06 0.60
CA GLU A 62 -9.00 12.36 -0.48
C GLU A 62 -10.40 11.89 -0.12
N HIS A 63 -10.49 10.73 0.52
CA HIS A 63 -11.78 10.20 0.90
C HIS A 63 -12.45 11.10 1.92
N TRP A 64 -11.69 11.54 2.91
CA TRP A 64 -12.24 12.38 3.96
C TRP A 64 -12.63 13.75 3.44
N GLU A 65 -11.84 14.30 2.53
CA GLU A 65 -12.19 15.58 1.95
C GLU A 65 -13.50 15.49 1.19
N ALA A 66 -13.68 14.38 0.48
CA ALA A 66 -14.92 14.20 -0.25
C ALA A 66 -16.09 14.07 0.71
N ALA A 67 -15.87 13.43 1.84
CA ALA A 67 -16.94 13.24 2.82
C ALA A 67 -17.34 14.56 3.47
N ILE A 68 -16.37 15.42 3.66
CA ILE A 68 -16.64 16.70 4.32
C ILE A 68 -17.44 17.62 3.41
N LYS A 69 -17.20 17.52 2.14
CA LYS A 69 -17.94 18.35 1.20
C LYS A 69 -19.34 17.85 0.99
#